data_691f4ee9c68dd15361d08be7a41ace90
#
_entry.id   691f4ee9c68dd15361d08be7a41ace90
#
_cell.length_a   1.000
_cell.length_b   1.000
_cell.length_c   1.000
_cell.angle_alpha   90.00
_cell.angle_beta   90.00
_cell.angle_gamma   90.00
#
_symmetry.space_group_name_H-M   'P 1'
#
loop_
_entity.id
_entity.type
_entity.pdbx_description
1 polymer ?
#
loop_
_entity_poly.entity_id
_entity_poly.type
_entity_poly.pdbx_seq_one_letter_code
_entity_poly.pdbx_strand_id
1 'polypeptide(L)'
;MSAQMKEIFSERTGDRCYEVQHSSGLRILLYPKNENNSTYAVFGTRYGSVDTSFRIDGEEICTVPEGIAHYLEHKLFESEDGDAFSRYAKTGASANAYTSFDSTCYL
;
A
#
# COMPACT_ATOMS: atom_id res chain seq x y z
N MET A 1 -3.92 13.37 -18.23
CA MET A 1 -2.61 13.88 -17.76
C MET A 1 -1.64 12.71 -17.73
N SER A 2 -0.50 12.84 -18.35
CA SER A 2 0.53 11.79 -18.35
C SER A 2 1.17 11.73 -16.96
N ALA A 3 1.24 10.55 -16.38
CA ALA A 3 2.02 10.32 -15.17
C ALA A 3 3.50 10.61 -15.47
N GLN A 4 4.14 11.41 -14.63
CA GLN A 4 5.55 11.73 -14.79
C GLN A 4 6.36 10.61 -14.12
N MET A 5 7.15 9.91 -14.92
CA MET A 5 8.06 8.87 -14.45
C MET A 5 9.48 9.43 -14.31
N LYS A 6 10.09 9.20 -13.17
CA LYS A 6 11.46 9.59 -12.86
C LYS A 6 12.30 8.34 -12.61
N GLU A 7 13.42 8.23 -13.29
CA GLU A 7 14.42 7.19 -13.01
C GLU A 7 15.31 7.62 -11.85
N ILE A 8 15.57 6.71 -10.93
CA ILE A 8 16.51 6.84 -9.82
C ILE A 8 17.56 5.76 -10.00
N PHE A 9 18.80 6.17 -10.18
CA PHE A 9 19.94 5.27 -10.38
C PHE A 9 20.96 5.46 -9.28
N SER A 10 21.46 4.34 -8.74
CA SER A 10 22.54 4.32 -7.76
C SER A 10 23.84 3.88 -8.43
N GLU A 11 24.77 4.78 -8.60
CA GLU A 11 26.10 4.47 -9.15
C GLU A 11 26.88 3.48 -8.26
N ARG A 12 26.63 3.53 -6.95
CA ARG A 12 27.31 2.69 -5.97
C ARG A 12 26.92 1.22 -6.08
N THR A 13 25.64 0.94 -6.31
CA THR A 13 25.10 -0.43 -6.33
C THR A 13 24.73 -0.91 -7.73
N GLY A 14 24.66 -0.01 -8.71
CA GLY A 14 24.14 -0.30 -10.04
C GLY A 14 22.63 -0.48 -10.08
N ASP A 15 21.94 -0.26 -8.98
CA ASP A 15 20.50 -0.42 -8.89
C ASP A 15 19.74 0.71 -9.56
N ARG A 16 18.61 0.37 -10.13
CA ARG A 16 17.72 1.28 -10.83
C ARG A 16 16.29 1.08 -10.34
N CYS A 17 15.62 2.16 -10.01
CA CYS A 17 14.19 2.16 -9.77
C CYS A 17 13.50 3.32 -10.49
N TYR A 18 12.19 3.23 -10.60
CA TYR A 18 11.36 4.25 -11.24
C TYR A 18 10.33 4.75 -10.25
N GLU A 19 10.23 6.06 -10.14
CA GLU A 19 9.20 6.74 -9.36
C GLU A 19 8.15 7.30 -10.30
N VAL A 20 6.89 6.98 -10.03
CA VAL A 20 5.74 7.50 -10.76
C VAL A 20 4.84 8.24 -9.78
N GLN A 21 4.56 9.49 -10.06
CA GLN A 21 3.57 10.27 -9.34
C GLN A 21 2.24 10.21 -10.10
N HIS A 22 1.27 9.50 -9.53
CA HIS A 22 -0.06 9.40 -10.10
C HIS A 22 -0.89 10.65 -9.79
N SER A 23 -1.84 10.99 -10.66
CA SER A 23 -2.71 12.16 -10.50
C SER A 23 -3.61 12.13 -9.26
N SER A 24 -3.85 10.96 -8.70
CA SER A 24 -4.55 10.77 -7.41
C SER A 24 -3.73 11.12 -6.17
N GLY A 25 -2.45 11.50 -6.33
CA GLY A 25 -1.52 11.67 -5.22
C GLY A 25 -0.75 10.40 -4.83
N LEU A 26 -1.09 9.25 -5.41
CA LEU A 26 -0.38 8.00 -5.15
C LEU A 26 1.05 8.07 -5.71
N ARG A 27 2.01 7.75 -4.87
CA ARG A 27 3.41 7.57 -5.24
C ARG A 27 3.70 6.10 -5.47
N ILE A 28 4.16 5.76 -6.67
CA ILE A 28 4.46 4.38 -7.06
C ILE A 28 5.97 4.25 -7.25
N LEU A 29 6.56 3.25 -6.63
CA LEU A 29 7.96 2.88 -6.82
C LEU A 29 8.04 1.53 -7.51
N LEU A 30 8.75 1.47 -8.63
CA LEU A 30 8.97 0.26 -9.42
C LEU A 30 10.45 -0.11 -9.37
N TYR A 31 10.73 -1.29 -8.87
CA TYR A 31 12.09 -1.80 -8.75
C TYR A 31 12.27 -3.11 -9.53
N PRO A 32 12.61 -3.05 -10.83
CA PRO A 32 12.77 -4.24 -11.65
C PRO A 32 13.96 -5.08 -11.17
N LYS A 33 13.76 -6.37 -10.99
CA LYS A 33 14.78 -7.38 -10.72
C LYS A 33 14.64 -8.49 -11.75
N ASN A 34 15.31 -8.34 -12.89
CA ASN A 34 15.18 -9.25 -14.03
C ASN A 34 15.69 -10.68 -13.75
N GLU A 35 16.46 -10.85 -12.67
CA GLU A 35 16.99 -12.14 -12.24
C GLU A 35 16.01 -12.96 -11.38
N ASN A 36 14.90 -12.34 -10.93
CA ASN A 36 13.90 -12.96 -10.08
C ASN A 36 12.66 -13.37 -10.88
N ASN A 37 12.11 -14.53 -10.56
CA ASN A 37 10.89 -15.04 -11.16
C ASN A 37 9.64 -14.73 -10.32
N SER A 38 9.78 -13.98 -9.24
CA SER A 38 8.68 -13.60 -8.36
C SER A 38 8.50 -12.08 -8.34
N THR A 39 7.26 -11.67 -8.09
CA THR A 39 6.90 -10.26 -7.91
C THR A 39 6.46 -10.05 -6.47
N TYR A 40 6.97 -8.99 -5.85
CA TYR A 40 6.57 -8.54 -4.52
C TYR A 40 5.99 -7.14 -4.63
N ALA A 41 4.79 -6.94 -4.07
CA ALA A 41 4.10 -5.65 -4.08
C ALA A 41 3.74 -5.24 -2.67
N VAL A 42 3.93 -3.97 -2.33
CA VAL A 42 3.53 -3.37 -1.06
C VAL A 42 2.69 -2.14 -1.34
N PHE A 43 1.51 -2.07 -0.75
CA PHE A 43 0.71 -0.86 -0.68
C PHE A 43 0.72 -0.35 0.76
N GLY A 44 1.24 0.85 0.98
CA GLY A 44 1.34 1.46 2.30
C GLY A 44 0.53 2.74 2.40
N THR A 45 -0.09 2.96 3.55
CA THR A 45 -0.75 4.21 3.90
C THR A 45 -0.22 4.75 5.22
N ARG A 46 -0.14 6.08 5.35
CA ARG A 46 0.21 6.76 6.61
C ARG A 46 -0.99 6.90 7.52
N TYR A 47 -1.63 5.77 7.79
CA TYR A 47 -2.77 5.68 8.69
C TYR A 47 -2.57 4.47 9.59
N GLY A 48 -2.41 4.69 10.88
CA GLY A 48 -2.11 3.66 11.87
C GLY A 48 -2.96 3.78 13.13
N SER A 49 -2.64 3.00 14.14
CA SER A 49 -3.45 2.87 15.35
C SER A 49 -3.52 4.14 16.20
N VAL A 50 -2.55 5.06 16.09
CA VAL A 50 -2.55 6.34 16.82
C VAL A 50 -3.36 7.44 16.10
N ASP A 51 -3.78 7.23 14.86
CA ASP A 51 -4.52 8.20 14.07
C ASP A 51 -6.01 8.16 14.41
N THR A 52 -6.36 8.65 15.58
CA THR A 52 -7.74 8.67 16.10
C THR A 52 -8.51 9.94 15.77
N SER A 53 -7.83 10.97 15.25
CA SER A 53 -8.47 12.22 14.88
C SER A 53 -7.79 12.79 13.64
N PHE A 54 -8.55 12.99 12.58
CA PHE A 54 -8.02 13.45 11.29
C PHE A 54 -9.07 14.26 10.53
N ARG A 55 -8.63 14.94 9.48
CA ARG A 55 -9.48 15.70 8.56
C ARG A 55 -9.18 15.26 7.14
N ILE A 56 -10.24 15.02 6.38
CA ILE A 56 -10.18 14.91 4.93
C ILE A 56 -10.36 16.32 4.36
N ASP A 57 -9.67 16.65 3.29
CA ASP A 57 -9.66 18.00 2.71
C ASP A 57 -11.08 18.58 2.55
N GLY A 58 -11.30 19.74 3.20
CA GLY A 58 -12.56 20.46 3.14
C GLY A 58 -13.67 19.95 4.06
N GLU A 59 -13.43 18.91 4.85
CA GLU A 59 -14.40 18.34 5.79
C GLU A 59 -14.11 18.74 7.25
N GLU A 60 -15.06 18.42 8.14
CA GLU A 60 -14.87 18.57 9.57
C GLU A 60 -13.90 17.52 10.13
N ILE A 61 -13.37 17.77 11.34
CA ILE A 61 -12.51 16.80 12.02
C ILE A 61 -13.33 15.55 12.37
N CYS A 62 -12.88 14.42 11.88
CA CYS A 62 -13.41 13.09 12.22
C CYS A 62 -12.60 12.50 13.37
N THR A 63 -13.28 12.03 14.41
CA THR A 63 -12.66 11.30 15.52
C THR A 63 -13.18 9.88 15.51
N VAL A 64 -12.28 8.92 15.57
CA VAL A 64 -12.57 7.48 15.52
C VAL A 64 -12.01 6.77 16.75
N PRO A 65 -12.61 5.64 17.17
CA PRO A 65 -12.04 4.83 18.24
C PRO A 65 -10.65 4.29 17.90
N GLU A 66 -9.86 4.02 18.91
CA GLU A 66 -8.61 3.24 18.75
C GLU A 66 -8.92 1.88 18.11
N GLY A 67 -7.99 1.40 17.27
CA GLY A 67 -8.13 0.13 16.57
C GLY A 67 -8.87 0.17 15.25
N ILE A 68 -9.42 1.31 14.81
CA ILE A 68 -10.12 1.44 13.52
C ILE A 68 -9.19 1.13 12.34
N ALA A 69 -7.93 1.56 12.38
CA ALA A 69 -6.96 1.26 11.32
C ALA A 69 -6.78 -0.26 11.14
N HIS A 70 -6.62 -0.98 12.23
CA HIS A 70 -6.50 -2.44 12.23
C HIS A 70 -7.81 -3.14 11.83
N TYR A 71 -8.94 -2.63 12.28
CA TYR A 71 -10.25 -3.14 11.87
C TYR A 71 -10.46 -2.97 10.36
N LEU A 72 -10.11 -1.81 9.80
CA LEU A 72 -10.19 -1.54 8.37
C LEU A 72 -9.27 -2.47 7.58
N GLU A 73 -8.07 -2.75 8.07
CA GLU A 73 -7.15 -3.72 7.48
C GLU A 73 -7.83 -5.08 7.28
N HIS A 74 -8.45 -5.63 8.33
CA HIS A 74 -9.22 -6.87 8.23
C HIS A 74 -10.36 -6.78 7.22
N LYS A 75 -11.10 -5.67 7.22
CA LYS A 75 -12.26 -5.48 6.33
C LYS A 75 -11.90 -5.41 4.86
N LEU A 76 -10.71 -4.92 4.52
CA LEU A 76 -10.25 -4.86 3.12
C LEU A 76 -9.98 -6.24 2.50
N PHE A 77 -9.80 -7.27 3.32
CA PHE A 77 -9.67 -8.65 2.87
C PHE A 77 -11.01 -9.41 2.80
N GLU A 78 -12.09 -8.83 3.33
CA GLU A 78 -13.43 -9.40 3.26
C GLU A 78 -14.20 -8.83 2.05
N SER A 79 -14.90 -9.68 1.33
CA SER A 79 -15.83 -9.26 0.26
C SER A 79 -17.06 -10.15 0.24
N GLU A 80 -18.13 -9.69 -0.41
CA GLU A 80 -19.36 -10.47 -0.58
C GLU A 80 -19.11 -11.82 -1.28
N ASP A 81 -18.12 -11.88 -2.15
CA ASP A 81 -17.71 -13.08 -2.89
C ASP A 81 -16.73 -13.99 -2.12
N GLY A 82 -16.48 -13.70 -0.84
CA GLY A 82 -15.60 -14.47 0.03
C GLY A 82 -14.29 -13.76 0.40
N ASP A 83 -13.41 -14.51 1.04
CA ASP A 83 -12.11 -14.03 1.52
C ASP A 83 -11.14 -13.79 0.36
N ALA A 84 -10.47 -12.63 0.37
CA ALA A 84 -9.45 -12.28 -0.61
C ALA A 84 -8.29 -13.31 -0.63
N PHE A 85 -7.90 -13.88 0.50
CA PHE A 85 -6.84 -14.89 0.58
C PHE A 85 -7.14 -16.12 -0.28
N SER A 86 -8.40 -16.53 -0.38
CA SER A 86 -8.81 -17.64 -1.23
C SER A 86 -8.63 -17.33 -2.72
N ARG A 87 -8.73 -16.07 -3.12
CA ARG A 87 -8.48 -15.62 -4.50
C ARG A 87 -7.00 -15.62 -4.82
N TYR A 88 -6.15 -15.15 -3.91
CA TYR A 88 -4.70 -15.20 -4.07
C TYR A 88 -4.20 -16.64 -4.18
N ALA A 89 -4.72 -17.55 -3.36
CA ALA A 89 -4.35 -18.96 -3.39
C ALA A 89 -4.59 -19.63 -4.75
N LYS A 90 -5.63 -19.21 -5.49
CA LYS A 90 -5.93 -19.75 -6.84
C LYS A 90 -4.85 -19.44 -7.87
N THR A 91 -4.08 -18.38 -7.68
CA THR A 91 -3.00 -17.97 -8.58
C THR A 91 -1.62 -18.37 -8.06
N GLY A 92 -1.56 -19.05 -6.91
CA GLY A 92 -0.29 -19.35 -6.22
C GLY A 92 0.34 -18.15 -5.52
N ALA A 93 -0.37 -17.01 -5.46
CA ALA A 93 0.06 -15.83 -4.74
C ALA A 93 -0.30 -15.94 -3.25
N SER A 94 0.41 -15.21 -2.42
CA SER A 94 0.10 -14.99 -1.01
C SER A 94 -0.14 -13.51 -0.74
N ALA A 95 -0.96 -13.22 0.25
CA ALA A 95 -1.19 -11.87 0.70
C ALA A 95 -1.04 -11.79 2.22
N ASN A 96 -0.65 -10.64 2.71
CA ASN A 96 -0.57 -10.34 4.13
C ASN A 96 -0.81 -8.85 4.35
N ALA A 97 -1.04 -8.45 5.59
CA ALA A 97 -1.11 -7.05 5.96
C ALA A 97 -0.65 -6.88 7.42
N TYR A 98 -0.30 -5.67 7.77
CA TYR A 98 -0.07 -5.30 9.17
C TYR A 98 -0.39 -3.83 9.40
N THR A 99 -0.86 -3.55 10.61
CA THR A 99 -1.10 -2.20 11.11
C THR A 99 -0.11 -1.90 12.24
N SER A 100 0.61 -0.80 12.10
CA SER A 100 1.49 -0.26 13.13
C SER A 100 0.90 1.01 13.75
N PHE A 101 1.70 1.74 14.54
CA PHE A 101 1.25 2.97 15.19
C PHE A 101 0.89 4.07 14.19
N ASP A 102 1.66 4.21 13.11
CA ASP A 102 1.61 5.33 12.17
C ASP A 102 1.34 4.93 10.72
N SER A 103 1.19 3.62 10.46
CA SER A 103 1.07 3.12 9.10
C SER A 103 0.34 1.79 9.05
N THR A 104 -0.28 1.50 7.90
CA THR A 104 -0.82 0.20 7.55
C THR A 104 -0.28 -0.21 6.19
N CYS A 105 0.19 -1.45 6.08
CA CYS A 105 0.77 -2.01 4.85
C CYS A 105 0.04 -3.28 4.45
N TYR A 106 -0.17 -3.41 3.14
CA TYR A 106 -0.76 -4.59 2.47
C TYR A 106 0.29 -5.17 1.52
N LEU A 107 0.52 -6.47 1.59
CA LEU A 107 1.59 -7.20 0.91
C LEU A 107 1.03 -8.26 0.00
#